data_15a7e6b58b87a81564ab5d187b461312
#
_entry.id   15a7e6b58b87a81564ab5d187b461312
#
_cell.length_a   1.000
_cell.length_b   1.000
_cell.length_c   1.000
_cell.angle_alpha   90.00
_cell.angle_beta   90.00
_cell.angle_gamma   90.00
#
_symmetry.space_group_name_H-M   'P 1'
#
loop_
_entity.id
_entity.type
_entity.pdbx_description
1 polymer ?
#
loop_
_entity_poly.entity_id
_entity_poly.type
_entity_poly.pdbx_seq_one_letter_code
_entity_poly.pdbx_strand_id
1 'polypeptide(L)'
;MSIVTDTFISTNQPEYHSHFWDYLMGKEGHENFLDLGRNAVGAYAPPTTSSKKFEDKLKAESLFRQLATVHYAPNGPSSILAKVNTDSAEWVAPGGTINAYDAINDFSTYRLNDHKLAVVMQLDASFLHDNRYIFESYVTGRLVKDFSHAEECGFVNGTGKNMPTGILAENGGAEIGVTADAITYDNVIKLFFSTKPEYRKDGVWMMSSETALAIRSLTDAAGQPLWNHANDTILGKKVYISEYMPGVKVGNKPIAFGDFSFYRIVERSGVTIRTLRERFFETDQVGYLAFELLDSKLIRPEAIKVMQMTA
;
A
#
# COMPACT_ATOMS: atom_id res chain seq x y z
N MET A 1 51.45 17.10 -1.66
CA MET A 1 50.06 17.52 -1.94
C MET A 1 49.33 16.27 -2.49
N SER A 2 48.70 15.54 -1.60
CA SER A 2 48.00 14.30 -1.94
C SER A 2 46.66 14.71 -2.53
N ILE A 3 46.42 14.39 -3.78
CA ILE A 3 45.10 14.56 -4.44
C ILE A 3 44.21 13.49 -3.79
N VAL A 4 43.38 13.94 -2.85
CA VAL A 4 42.24 13.09 -2.40
C VAL A 4 41.32 13.03 -3.60
N THR A 5 41.38 11.92 -4.33
CA THR A 5 40.34 11.53 -5.29
C THR A 5 39.10 11.23 -4.46
N ASP A 6 38.15 12.15 -4.41
CA ASP A 6 36.82 11.92 -3.89
C ASP A 6 36.20 10.76 -4.69
N THR A 7 36.33 9.56 -4.16
CA THR A 7 35.75 8.36 -4.74
C THR A 7 34.28 8.33 -4.31
N PHE A 8 33.43 8.95 -5.09
CA PHE A 8 31.97 8.87 -4.90
C PHE A 8 31.51 7.42 -5.02
N ILE A 9 30.98 6.86 -3.95
CA ILE A 9 30.51 5.48 -3.90
C ILE A 9 29.01 5.46 -4.18
N SER A 10 28.61 4.75 -5.22
CA SER A 10 27.18 4.61 -5.58
C SER A 10 26.42 3.70 -4.59
N THR A 11 25.13 3.95 -4.40
CA THR A 11 24.24 3.20 -3.47
C THR A 11 24.17 1.70 -3.73
N ASN A 12 24.59 1.23 -4.90
CA ASN A 12 24.62 -0.20 -5.26
C ASN A 12 25.93 -0.91 -4.90
N GLN A 13 26.96 -0.18 -4.42
CA GLN A 13 28.25 -0.76 -4.08
C GLN A 13 28.28 -1.31 -2.65
N PRO A 14 29.00 -2.42 -2.39
CA PRO A 14 29.11 -2.99 -1.06
C PRO A 14 29.75 -2.05 -0.02
N GLU A 15 30.68 -1.20 -0.46
CA GLU A 15 31.30 -0.19 0.38
C GLU A 15 30.27 0.83 0.89
N TYR A 16 29.33 1.27 0.02
CA TYR A 16 28.26 2.17 0.42
C TYR A 16 27.39 1.56 1.52
N HIS A 17 27.07 0.27 1.41
CA HIS A 17 26.33 -0.47 2.43
C HIS A 17 27.04 -0.41 3.80
N SER A 18 28.36 -0.64 3.82
CA SER A 18 29.13 -0.60 5.06
C SER A 18 29.15 0.80 5.67
N HIS A 19 29.44 1.82 4.86
CA HIS A 19 29.50 3.21 5.31
C HIS A 19 28.14 3.74 5.78
N PHE A 20 27.06 3.36 5.12
CA PHE A 20 25.71 3.78 5.50
C PHE A 20 25.32 3.26 6.90
N TRP A 21 25.52 1.99 7.17
CA TRP A 21 25.15 1.40 8.46
C TRP A 21 26.12 1.83 9.58
N ASP A 22 27.40 2.01 9.28
CA ASP A 22 28.36 2.54 10.24
C ASP A 22 28.07 4.00 10.59
N TYR A 23 27.65 4.82 9.60
CA TYR A 23 27.15 6.17 9.83
C TYR A 23 25.91 6.18 10.74
N LEU A 24 24.92 5.33 10.46
CA LEU A 24 23.72 5.24 11.28
C LEU A 24 24.05 4.80 12.73
N MET A 25 25.03 3.91 12.92
CA MET A 25 25.52 3.51 14.23
C MET A 25 26.37 4.58 14.95
N GLY A 26 26.63 5.71 14.29
CA GLY A 26 27.36 6.81 14.93
C GLY A 26 28.86 6.79 14.79
N LYS A 27 29.42 5.92 13.95
CA LYS A 27 30.86 5.92 13.69
C LYS A 27 31.25 7.12 12.85
N GLU A 28 32.34 7.79 13.20
CA GLU A 28 32.83 8.98 12.52
C GLU A 28 33.54 8.66 11.18
N GLY A 29 33.56 9.63 10.27
CA GLY A 29 34.34 9.56 9.02
C GLY A 29 33.65 8.87 7.86
N HIS A 30 32.37 8.47 8.01
CA HIS A 30 31.62 7.79 6.96
C HIS A 30 30.73 8.70 6.13
N GLU A 31 30.51 9.95 6.54
CA GLU A 31 29.60 10.93 5.92
C GLU A 31 29.98 11.28 4.49
N ASN A 32 31.26 11.52 4.23
CA ASN A 32 31.78 11.92 2.92
C ASN A 32 31.56 10.84 1.83
N PHE A 33 31.46 9.58 2.22
CA PHE A 33 31.20 8.48 1.29
C PHE A 33 29.73 8.35 0.88
N LEU A 34 28.82 9.03 1.59
CA LEU A 34 27.37 8.92 1.41
C LEU A 34 26.78 10.06 0.58
N ASP A 35 27.56 11.05 0.16
CA ASP A 35 27.07 12.28 -0.47
C ASP A 35 26.27 12.05 -1.75
N LEU A 36 26.57 11.04 -2.54
CA LEU A 36 25.76 10.66 -3.71
C LEU A 36 24.35 10.17 -3.36
N GLY A 37 24.15 9.64 -2.17
CA GLY A 37 22.84 9.20 -1.68
C GLY A 37 22.07 10.28 -0.89
N ARG A 38 22.65 11.49 -0.77
CA ARG A 38 22.06 12.57 0.03
C ARG A 38 20.99 13.32 -0.76
N ASN A 39 19.81 13.41 -0.21
CA ASN A 39 18.73 14.21 -0.80
C ASN A 39 18.78 15.67 -0.34
N ALA A 40 17.92 16.52 -0.93
CA ALA A 40 17.85 17.97 -0.65
C ALA A 40 17.58 18.33 0.83
N VAL A 41 17.02 17.42 1.60
CA VAL A 41 16.73 17.59 3.05
C VAL A 41 17.80 16.97 3.95
N GLY A 42 18.92 16.53 3.38
CA GLY A 42 20.06 15.99 4.13
C GLY A 42 19.88 14.56 4.65
N ALA A 43 18.89 13.82 4.15
CA ALA A 43 18.74 12.40 4.43
C ALA A 43 19.51 11.56 3.41
N TYR A 44 20.07 10.43 3.85
CA TYR A 44 20.76 9.50 2.96
C TYR A 44 19.83 8.41 2.48
N ALA A 45 19.90 8.08 1.19
CA ALA A 45 19.20 6.92 0.64
C ALA A 45 19.83 5.63 1.20
N PRO A 46 19.03 4.64 1.60
CA PRO A 46 19.57 3.35 2.00
C PRO A 46 20.32 2.68 0.83
N PRO A 47 21.26 1.78 1.13
CA PRO A 47 21.90 0.96 0.11
C PRO A 47 20.86 0.20 -0.71
N THR A 48 21.09 0.04 -2.01
CA THR A 48 20.13 -0.64 -2.91
C THR A 48 19.77 -2.05 -2.43
N THR A 49 20.72 -2.76 -1.82
CA THR A 49 20.50 -4.09 -1.22
C THR A 49 19.58 -4.04 -0.02
N SER A 50 19.70 -3.01 0.84
CA SER A 50 18.84 -2.82 2.02
C SER A 50 17.46 -2.33 1.61
N SER A 51 17.36 -1.41 0.62
CA SER A 51 16.08 -0.98 0.06
C SER A 51 15.30 -2.15 -0.51
N LYS A 52 15.93 -2.99 -1.31
CA LYS A 52 15.28 -4.17 -1.87
C LYS A 52 14.79 -5.14 -0.79
N LYS A 53 15.63 -5.42 0.22
CA LYS A 53 15.21 -6.25 1.38
C LYS A 53 14.03 -5.63 2.13
N PHE A 54 13.99 -4.31 2.26
CA PHE A 54 12.90 -3.59 2.89
C PHE A 54 11.62 -3.72 2.06
N GLU A 55 11.68 -3.45 0.75
CA GLU A 55 10.55 -3.57 -0.17
C GLU A 55 9.97 -4.98 -0.22
N ASP A 56 10.84 -6.01 -0.30
CA ASP A 56 10.41 -7.42 -0.30
C ASP A 56 9.68 -7.79 1.00
N LYS A 57 10.21 -7.35 2.15
CA LYS A 57 9.57 -7.58 3.46
C LYS A 57 8.27 -6.77 3.59
N LEU A 58 8.26 -5.52 3.15
CA LEU A 58 7.07 -4.68 3.19
C LEU A 58 5.96 -5.25 2.32
N LYS A 59 6.30 -5.75 1.13
CA LYS A 59 5.35 -6.46 0.25
C LYS A 59 4.82 -7.75 0.88
N ALA A 60 5.66 -8.49 1.61
CA ALA A 60 5.23 -9.70 2.31
C ALA A 60 4.30 -9.41 3.49
N GLU A 61 4.52 -8.31 4.20
CA GLU A 61 3.74 -7.90 5.38
C GLU A 61 2.46 -7.16 5.01
N SER A 62 2.52 -6.25 4.02
CA SER A 62 1.37 -5.44 3.60
C SER A 62 0.44 -6.21 2.68
N LEU A 63 -0.81 -6.35 3.09
CA LEU A 63 -1.87 -7.00 2.33
C LEU A 63 -2.16 -6.23 1.02
N PHE A 64 -2.24 -4.91 1.08
CA PHE A 64 -2.51 -4.09 -0.10
C PHE A 64 -1.39 -4.17 -1.13
N ARG A 65 -0.12 -4.23 -0.72
CA ARG A 65 1.00 -4.38 -1.65
C ARG A 65 1.01 -5.74 -2.38
N GLN A 66 0.33 -6.74 -1.82
CA GLN A 66 0.13 -8.05 -2.48
C GLN A 66 -1.03 -8.02 -3.48
N LEU A 67 -2.08 -7.27 -3.21
CA LEU A 67 -3.32 -7.25 -3.99
C LEU A 67 -3.38 -6.12 -5.02
N ALA A 68 -2.84 -4.95 -4.67
CA ALA A 68 -2.84 -3.75 -5.50
C ALA A 68 -1.70 -3.74 -6.52
N THR A 69 -1.77 -2.82 -7.47
CA THR A 69 -0.67 -2.60 -8.40
C THR A 69 0.23 -1.46 -7.91
N VAL A 70 1.49 -1.76 -7.66
CA VAL A 70 2.50 -0.79 -7.20
C VAL A 70 3.30 -0.27 -8.39
N HIS A 71 3.45 1.04 -8.49
CA HIS A 71 4.27 1.72 -9.49
C HIS A 71 5.31 2.59 -8.80
N TYR A 72 6.56 2.45 -9.22
CA TYR A 72 7.63 3.34 -8.80
C TYR A 72 7.83 4.45 -9.84
N ALA A 73 7.64 5.71 -9.45
CA ALA A 73 7.68 6.86 -10.34
C ALA A 73 8.38 8.08 -9.70
N PRO A 74 9.71 8.02 -9.44
CA PRO A 74 10.42 9.06 -8.70
C PRO A 74 10.40 10.43 -9.38
N ASN A 75 10.43 10.47 -10.72
CA ASN A 75 10.38 11.69 -11.53
C ASN A 75 9.16 11.69 -12.46
N GLY A 76 8.17 10.86 -12.16
CA GLY A 76 6.99 10.70 -13.00
C GLY A 76 6.03 11.89 -12.92
N PRO A 77 5.09 11.98 -13.85
CA PRO A 77 4.03 12.98 -13.81
C PRO A 77 3.17 12.81 -12.55
N SER A 78 2.67 13.91 -12.02
CA SER A 78 1.74 13.92 -10.88
C SER A 78 0.35 13.37 -11.26
N SER A 79 0.28 12.50 -12.26
CA SER A 79 -0.97 11.92 -12.75
C SER A 79 -0.77 10.53 -13.36
N ILE A 80 -1.74 9.67 -13.13
CA ILE A 80 -1.87 8.39 -13.81
C ILE A 80 -2.92 8.53 -14.91
N LEU A 81 -2.59 8.09 -16.11
CA LEU A 81 -3.56 7.85 -17.17
C LEU A 81 -4.16 6.46 -16.97
N ALA A 82 -5.43 6.40 -16.67
CA ALA A 82 -6.16 5.14 -16.59
C ALA A 82 -7.16 5.03 -17.73
N LYS A 83 -7.18 3.88 -18.37
CA LYS A 83 -8.15 3.58 -19.43
C LYS A 83 -9.53 3.41 -18.79
N VAL A 84 -10.47 4.28 -19.15
CA VAL A 84 -11.90 4.16 -18.85
C VAL A 84 -12.54 3.49 -20.05
N ASN A 85 -12.59 2.19 -20.04
CA ASN A 85 -12.94 1.43 -21.23
C ASN A 85 -14.42 1.42 -21.55
N THR A 86 -14.75 1.67 -22.82
CA THR A 86 -15.98 1.21 -23.45
C THR A 86 -15.60 0.30 -24.62
N ASP A 87 -16.18 -0.90 -24.68
CA ASP A 87 -16.03 -1.76 -25.84
C ASP A 87 -16.65 -1.08 -27.04
N SER A 88 -15.86 -0.88 -28.08
CA SER A 88 -16.27 -0.16 -29.30
C SER A 88 -16.45 -1.09 -30.52
N ALA A 89 -16.30 -2.41 -30.33
CA ALA A 89 -16.53 -3.35 -31.41
C ALA A 89 -18.03 -3.55 -31.65
N GLU A 90 -18.47 -3.39 -32.90
CA GLU A 90 -19.86 -3.58 -33.32
C GLU A 90 -19.98 -4.61 -34.45
N TRP A 91 -21.10 -5.32 -34.49
CA TRP A 91 -21.43 -6.19 -35.61
C TRP A 91 -22.06 -5.35 -36.72
N VAL A 92 -21.42 -5.32 -37.90
CA VAL A 92 -21.88 -4.55 -39.05
C VAL A 92 -22.29 -5.51 -40.18
N ALA A 93 -23.45 -5.26 -40.78
CA ALA A 93 -23.88 -6.02 -41.91
C ALA A 93 -22.97 -5.79 -43.12
N PRO A 94 -22.86 -6.77 -44.07
CA PRO A 94 -22.09 -6.56 -45.28
C PRO A 94 -22.51 -5.30 -46.04
N GLY A 95 -21.55 -4.39 -46.26
CA GLY A 95 -21.81 -3.07 -46.89
C GLY A 95 -22.31 -1.97 -45.94
N GLY A 96 -22.44 -2.25 -44.63
CA GLY A 96 -22.80 -1.25 -43.62
C GLY A 96 -21.63 -0.32 -43.26
N THR A 97 -21.98 0.84 -42.70
CA THR A 97 -21.00 1.83 -42.26
C THR A 97 -20.39 1.42 -40.91
N ILE A 98 -19.06 1.40 -40.84
CA ILE A 98 -18.33 1.18 -39.58
C ILE A 98 -18.12 2.53 -38.91
N ASN A 99 -18.56 2.68 -37.67
CA ASN A 99 -18.38 3.90 -36.90
C ASN A 99 -16.94 4.02 -36.41
N ALA A 100 -16.31 5.17 -36.65
CA ALA A 100 -14.98 5.44 -36.11
C ALA A 100 -15.09 5.70 -34.60
N TYR A 101 -14.25 5.03 -33.83
CA TYR A 101 -14.14 5.23 -32.40
C TYR A 101 -12.90 6.07 -32.07
N ASP A 102 -13.11 7.13 -31.26
CA ASP A 102 -12.01 7.99 -30.82
C ASP A 102 -11.48 7.51 -29.48
N ALA A 103 -10.33 6.82 -29.49
CA ALA A 103 -9.68 6.28 -28.31
C ALA A 103 -9.07 7.35 -27.37
N ILE A 104 -9.05 8.64 -27.75
CA ILE A 104 -8.53 9.71 -26.91
C ILE A 104 -9.42 9.90 -25.67
N ASN A 105 -10.70 9.67 -25.81
CA ASN A 105 -11.68 9.79 -24.72
C ASN A 105 -11.67 8.59 -23.75
N ASP A 106 -10.89 7.54 -24.06
CA ASP A 106 -10.78 6.35 -23.21
C ASP A 106 -9.91 6.55 -21.97
N PHE A 107 -9.25 7.68 -21.85
CA PHE A 107 -8.32 7.92 -20.76
C PHE A 107 -8.80 8.97 -19.79
N SER A 108 -8.90 8.60 -18.52
CA SER A 108 -9.06 9.56 -17.42
C SER A 108 -7.73 9.80 -16.73
N THR A 109 -7.47 11.07 -16.44
CA THR A 109 -6.26 11.48 -15.71
C THR A 109 -6.56 11.57 -14.23
N TYR A 110 -5.90 10.75 -13.44
CA TYR A 110 -5.98 10.78 -11.97
C TYR A 110 -4.77 11.54 -11.43
N ARG A 111 -5.01 12.70 -10.81
CA ARG A 111 -3.95 13.46 -10.14
C ARG A 111 -3.53 12.74 -8.87
N LEU A 112 -2.22 12.68 -8.67
CA LEU A 112 -1.58 12.15 -7.47
C LEU A 112 -1.06 13.30 -6.64
N ASN A 113 -1.21 13.18 -5.33
CA ASN A 113 -0.58 14.04 -4.36
C ASN A 113 0.63 13.31 -3.75
N ASP A 114 1.63 14.06 -3.32
CA ASP A 114 2.78 13.45 -2.64
C ASP A 114 2.51 13.47 -1.14
N HIS A 115 2.00 12.35 -0.60
CA HIS A 115 1.80 12.19 0.83
C HIS A 115 3.08 11.64 1.47
N LYS A 116 3.50 12.29 2.55
CA LYS A 116 4.69 11.86 3.29
C LYS A 116 4.27 10.94 4.43
N LEU A 117 4.68 9.68 4.36
CA LEU A 117 4.63 8.76 5.47
C LEU A 117 5.96 8.81 6.21
N ALA A 118 5.94 9.03 7.53
CA ALA A 118 7.16 9.18 8.30
C ALA A 118 7.01 8.58 9.71
N VAL A 119 8.11 8.03 10.21
CA VAL A 119 8.23 7.52 11.58
C VAL A 119 9.53 8.00 12.21
N VAL A 120 9.49 8.30 13.50
CA VAL A 120 10.68 8.57 14.31
C VAL A 120 10.84 7.43 15.31
N MET A 121 11.92 6.70 15.18
CA MET A 121 12.32 5.64 16.09
C MET A 121 13.44 6.15 17.00
N GLN A 122 13.37 5.85 18.30
CA GLN A 122 14.42 6.17 19.27
C GLN A 122 15.09 4.88 19.69
N LEU A 123 16.41 4.89 19.73
CA LEU A 123 17.23 3.78 20.23
C LEU A 123 18.23 4.29 21.26
N ASP A 124 18.44 3.49 22.29
CA ASP A 124 19.46 3.74 23.30
C ASP A 124 20.85 3.70 22.68
N ALA A 125 21.74 4.61 23.10
CA ALA A 125 23.10 4.66 22.59
C ALA A 125 23.87 3.36 22.83
N SER A 126 23.59 2.65 23.93
CA SER A 126 24.20 1.36 24.22
C SER A 126 23.93 0.31 23.14
N PHE A 127 22.75 0.33 22.55
CA PHE A 127 22.36 -0.59 21.46
C PHE A 127 23.21 -0.42 20.19
N LEU A 128 23.76 0.81 19.97
CA LEU A 128 24.57 1.12 18.80
C LEU A 128 25.97 0.50 18.84
N HIS A 129 26.43 0.06 20.00
CA HIS A 129 27.71 -0.63 20.16
C HIS A 129 27.65 -2.11 19.80
N ASP A 130 26.46 -2.64 19.58
CA ASP A 130 26.25 -4.03 19.18
C ASP A 130 26.66 -4.29 17.71
N ASN A 131 26.52 -5.53 17.30
CA ASN A 131 26.88 -5.95 15.95
C ASN A 131 26.01 -5.25 14.89
N ARG A 132 26.64 -4.68 13.84
CA ARG A 132 25.99 -4.05 12.71
C ARG A 132 24.84 -4.88 12.12
N TYR A 133 25.01 -6.18 12.00
CA TYR A 133 24.00 -7.09 11.45
C TYR A 133 22.72 -7.10 12.29
N ILE A 134 22.86 -7.10 13.61
CA ILE A 134 21.73 -7.06 14.55
C ILE A 134 21.01 -5.72 14.41
N PHE A 135 21.75 -4.61 14.35
CA PHE A 135 21.23 -3.27 14.18
C PHE A 135 20.47 -3.12 12.85
N GLU A 136 21.08 -3.50 11.71
CA GLU A 136 20.42 -3.47 10.38
C GLU A 136 19.12 -4.28 10.37
N SER A 137 19.17 -5.51 10.88
CA SER A 137 18.02 -6.40 10.90
C SER A 137 16.89 -5.86 11.78
N TYR A 138 17.21 -5.31 12.94
CA TYR A 138 16.27 -4.72 13.86
C TYR A 138 15.59 -3.48 13.26
N VAL A 139 16.38 -2.51 12.78
CA VAL A 139 15.88 -1.26 12.19
C VAL A 139 14.98 -1.57 10.97
N THR A 140 15.45 -2.41 10.06
CA THR A 140 14.68 -2.81 8.88
C THR A 140 13.37 -3.49 9.29
N GLY A 141 13.41 -4.45 10.21
CA GLY A 141 12.22 -5.18 10.65
C GLY A 141 11.20 -4.28 11.37
N ARG A 142 11.67 -3.32 12.17
CA ARG A 142 10.81 -2.36 12.85
C ARG A 142 10.15 -1.40 11.88
N LEU A 143 10.94 -0.83 10.98
CA LEU A 143 10.42 0.09 9.95
C LEU A 143 9.39 -0.59 9.06
N VAL A 144 9.64 -1.83 8.61
CA VAL A 144 8.67 -2.60 7.80
C VAL A 144 7.32 -2.70 8.51
N LYS A 145 7.29 -3.03 9.79
CA LYS A 145 6.04 -3.12 10.56
C LYS A 145 5.34 -1.77 10.68
N ASP A 146 6.08 -0.74 11.06
CA ASP A 146 5.51 0.59 11.27
C ASP A 146 4.93 1.17 9.96
N PHE A 147 5.64 1.01 8.84
CA PHE A 147 5.18 1.45 7.52
C PHE A 147 4.01 0.59 7.02
N SER A 148 4.08 -0.74 7.09
CA SER A 148 2.99 -1.61 6.68
C SER A 148 1.68 -1.28 7.40
N HIS A 149 1.72 -1.08 8.71
CA HIS A 149 0.54 -0.71 9.50
C HIS A 149 -0.05 0.64 9.08
N ALA A 150 0.82 1.65 8.90
CA ALA A 150 0.37 2.99 8.52
C ALA A 150 -0.18 3.03 7.08
N GLU A 151 0.44 2.32 6.15
CA GLU A 151 -0.03 2.16 4.78
C GLU A 151 -1.39 1.47 4.73
N GLU A 152 -1.54 0.33 5.39
CA GLU A 152 -2.82 -0.39 5.39
C GLU A 152 -3.94 0.47 5.97
N CYS A 153 -3.69 1.17 7.07
CA CYS A 153 -4.65 2.12 7.62
C CYS A 153 -5.03 3.19 6.59
N GLY A 154 -4.05 3.77 5.89
CA GLY A 154 -4.24 4.77 4.85
C GLY A 154 -4.98 4.23 3.63
N PHE A 155 -4.66 3.02 3.18
CA PHE A 155 -5.28 2.40 1.99
C PHE A 155 -6.72 1.93 2.24
N VAL A 156 -7.06 1.59 3.48
CA VAL A 156 -8.44 1.25 3.85
C VAL A 156 -9.25 2.51 4.14
N ASN A 157 -8.80 3.36 5.08
CA ASN A 157 -9.60 4.42 5.70
C ASN A 157 -9.18 5.84 5.28
N GLY A 158 -8.17 5.98 4.41
CA GLY A 158 -7.63 7.27 4.02
C GLY A 158 -8.67 8.18 3.35
N THR A 159 -8.63 9.46 3.67
CA THR A 159 -9.59 10.46 3.20
C THR A 159 -9.13 11.24 1.95
N GLY A 160 -7.88 11.04 1.50
CA GLY A 160 -7.26 11.84 0.44
C GLY A 160 -6.74 13.20 0.90
N LYS A 161 -6.83 13.52 2.20
CA LYS A 161 -6.29 14.75 2.81
C LYS A 161 -5.15 14.37 3.76
N ASN A 162 -3.92 14.83 3.45
CA ASN A 162 -2.70 14.48 4.18
C ASN A 162 -2.38 12.98 4.27
N MET A 163 -3.16 12.15 3.60
CA MET A 163 -3.02 10.70 3.47
C MET A 163 -3.63 10.25 2.15
N PRO A 164 -3.28 9.07 1.63
CA PRO A 164 -3.86 8.53 0.39
C PRO A 164 -5.37 8.39 0.45
N THR A 165 -6.00 8.20 -0.71
CA THR A 165 -7.44 7.90 -0.77
C THR A 165 -7.65 6.41 -0.56
N GLY A 166 -8.27 6.04 0.55
CA GLY A 166 -8.57 4.66 0.91
C GLY A 166 -9.78 4.09 0.15
N ILE A 167 -9.92 2.77 0.17
CA ILE A 167 -11.05 2.08 -0.47
C ILE A 167 -12.41 2.43 0.15
N LEU A 168 -12.44 2.79 1.43
CA LEU A 168 -13.69 3.14 2.15
C LEU A 168 -14.02 4.63 2.09
N ALA A 169 -13.17 5.46 1.44
CA ALA A 169 -13.40 6.90 1.30
C ALA A 169 -14.77 7.19 0.68
N GLU A 170 -15.42 8.26 1.12
CA GLU A 170 -16.69 8.69 0.55
C GLU A 170 -16.54 9.20 -0.90
N ASN A 171 -15.43 9.89 -1.16
CA ASN A 171 -15.08 10.40 -2.47
C ASN A 171 -13.86 9.66 -3.03
N GLY A 172 -14.03 8.99 -4.17
CA GLY A 172 -12.96 8.25 -4.84
C GLY A 172 -12.65 6.87 -4.24
N GLY A 173 -13.40 6.42 -3.25
CA GLY A 173 -13.36 5.05 -2.73
C GLY A 173 -14.25 4.09 -3.52
N ALA A 174 -14.40 2.87 -2.99
CA ALA A 174 -15.23 1.82 -3.58
C ALA A 174 -16.72 2.19 -3.56
N GLU A 175 -17.44 1.75 -4.57
CA GLU A 175 -18.88 1.96 -4.66
C GLU A 175 -19.66 1.06 -3.68
N ILE A 176 -20.79 1.59 -3.20
CA ILE A 176 -21.72 0.82 -2.37
C ILE A 176 -22.44 -0.20 -3.26
N GLY A 177 -22.20 -1.48 -3.03
CA GLY A 177 -22.89 -2.56 -3.75
C GLY A 177 -24.20 -2.99 -3.10
N VAL A 178 -24.22 -2.97 -1.75
CA VAL A 178 -25.38 -3.36 -0.94
C VAL A 178 -25.47 -2.48 0.29
N THR A 179 -26.69 -2.09 0.64
CA THR A 179 -27.04 -1.44 1.89
C THR A 179 -27.88 -2.41 2.73
N ALA A 180 -27.48 -2.67 3.96
CA ALA A 180 -28.14 -3.67 4.81
C ALA A 180 -28.11 -3.27 6.29
N ASP A 181 -29.09 -3.71 7.04
CA ASP A 181 -29.19 -3.59 8.50
C ASP A 181 -28.42 -4.69 9.24
N ALA A 182 -28.24 -5.84 8.58
CA ALA A 182 -27.51 -6.99 9.11
C ALA A 182 -26.72 -7.73 8.01
N ILE A 183 -25.66 -8.42 8.43
CA ILE A 183 -24.92 -9.35 7.55
C ILE A 183 -25.69 -10.65 7.49
N THR A 184 -26.34 -10.88 6.36
CA THR A 184 -27.08 -12.12 6.07
C THR A 184 -26.48 -12.84 4.89
N TYR A 185 -26.79 -14.15 4.76
CA TYR A 185 -26.39 -14.96 3.62
C TYR A 185 -26.75 -14.29 2.28
N ASP A 186 -28.00 -13.82 2.16
CA ASP A 186 -28.51 -13.16 0.95
C ASP A 186 -27.79 -11.84 0.63
N ASN A 187 -27.48 -11.04 1.66
CA ASN A 187 -26.80 -9.75 1.46
C ASN A 187 -25.35 -9.92 1.00
N VAL A 188 -24.66 -10.97 1.45
CA VAL A 188 -23.31 -11.31 0.96
C VAL A 188 -23.38 -11.77 -0.50
N ILE A 189 -24.39 -12.59 -0.87
CA ILE A 189 -24.59 -12.98 -2.26
C ILE A 189 -24.91 -11.77 -3.14
N LYS A 190 -25.79 -10.88 -2.68
CA LYS A 190 -26.12 -9.65 -3.42
C LYS A 190 -24.87 -8.81 -3.64
N LEU A 191 -23.99 -8.67 -2.64
CA LEU A 191 -22.73 -7.95 -2.79
C LEU A 191 -21.83 -8.59 -3.85
N PHE A 192 -21.71 -9.92 -3.85
CA PHE A 192 -20.95 -10.65 -4.86
C PHE A 192 -21.44 -10.35 -6.28
N PHE A 193 -22.77 -10.41 -6.48
CA PHE A 193 -23.38 -10.20 -7.80
C PHE A 193 -23.51 -8.72 -8.19
N SER A 194 -23.36 -7.77 -7.26
CA SER A 194 -23.31 -6.32 -7.57
C SER A 194 -22.03 -5.94 -8.32
N THR A 195 -20.96 -6.75 -8.20
CA THR A 195 -19.72 -6.57 -8.93
C THR A 195 -19.85 -7.14 -10.34
N LYS A 196 -19.42 -6.41 -11.38
CA LYS A 196 -19.45 -6.87 -12.77
C LYS A 196 -18.63 -8.15 -12.96
N PRO A 197 -19.03 -9.05 -13.91
CA PRO A 197 -18.33 -10.32 -14.14
C PRO A 197 -16.83 -10.18 -14.42
N GLU A 198 -16.41 -9.12 -15.12
CA GLU A 198 -15.02 -8.81 -15.44
C GLU A 198 -14.15 -8.65 -14.17
N TYR A 199 -14.63 -7.91 -13.16
CA TYR A 199 -13.92 -7.71 -11.89
C TYR A 199 -14.12 -8.88 -10.91
N ARG A 200 -15.23 -9.60 -11.05
CA ARG A 200 -15.54 -10.75 -10.19
C ARG A 200 -14.61 -11.92 -10.44
N LYS A 201 -14.07 -12.02 -11.67
CA LYS A 201 -13.13 -13.09 -12.05
C LYS A 201 -11.91 -13.13 -11.12
N ASP A 202 -11.29 -11.98 -10.85
CA ASP A 202 -10.09 -11.85 -10.03
C ASP A 202 -10.40 -11.19 -8.67
N GLY A 203 -11.71 -11.09 -8.35
CA GLY A 203 -12.19 -10.50 -7.10
C GLY A 203 -11.83 -11.31 -5.87
N VAL A 204 -11.55 -10.60 -4.78
CA VAL A 204 -11.30 -11.16 -3.44
C VAL A 204 -12.14 -10.44 -2.40
N TRP A 205 -12.36 -11.10 -1.27
CA TRP A 205 -13.05 -10.54 -0.12
C TRP A 205 -12.04 -9.90 0.83
N MET A 206 -12.42 -8.77 1.41
CA MET A 206 -11.67 -8.11 2.48
C MET A 206 -12.61 -7.69 3.61
N MET A 207 -12.25 -8.05 4.84
CA MET A 207 -13.04 -7.77 6.05
C MET A 207 -12.18 -7.87 7.30
N SER A 208 -12.70 -7.42 8.46
CA SER A 208 -12.04 -7.62 9.76
C SER A 208 -12.27 -9.04 10.31
N SER A 209 -11.46 -9.46 11.29
CA SER A 209 -11.64 -10.74 11.99
C SER A 209 -13.02 -10.85 12.63
N GLU A 210 -13.56 -9.77 13.21
CA GLU A 210 -14.91 -9.73 13.80
C GLU A 210 -15.97 -10.04 12.74
N THR A 211 -15.88 -9.38 11.58
CA THR A 211 -16.82 -9.60 10.46
C THR A 211 -16.70 -11.00 9.89
N ALA A 212 -15.47 -11.52 9.75
CA ALA A 212 -15.23 -12.87 9.28
C ALA A 212 -15.85 -13.93 10.20
N LEU A 213 -15.75 -13.72 11.53
CA LEU A 213 -16.39 -14.60 12.51
C LEU A 213 -17.92 -14.61 12.34
N ALA A 214 -18.53 -13.44 12.13
CA ALA A 214 -19.97 -13.35 11.89
C ALA A 214 -20.40 -14.11 10.63
N ILE A 215 -19.62 -13.96 9.53
CA ILE A 215 -19.93 -14.66 8.26
C ILE A 215 -19.70 -16.16 8.34
N ARG A 216 -18.72 -16.63 9.12
CA ARG A 216 -18.46 -18.08 9.29
C ARG A 216 -19.62 -18.86 9.87
N SER A 217 -20.49 -18.21 10.62
CA SER A 217 -21.70 -18.82 11.20
C SER A 217 -22.89 -18.81 10.26
N LEU A 218 -22.83 -18.14 9.10
CA LEU A 218 -23.93 -18.05 8.16
C LEU A 218 -24.12 -19.34 7.35
N THR A 219 -25.35 -19.80 7.31
CA THR A 219 -25.79 -20.98 6.52
C THR A 219 -26.96 -20.59 5.63
N ASP A 220 -27.14 -21.34 4.55
CA ASP A 220 -28.36 -21.27 3.75
C ASP A 220 -29.55 -21.98 4.42
N ALA A 221 -30.71 -21.99 3.75
CA ALA A 221 -31.90 -22.64 4.23
C ALA A 221 -31.77 -24.20 4.35
N ALA A 222 -30.79 -24.80 3.68
CA ALA A 222 -30.46 -26.22 3.75
C ALA A 222 -29.37 -26.53 4.79
N GLY A 223 -28.90 -25.53 5.53
CA GLY A 223 -27.82 -25.67 6.52
C GLY A 223 -26.40 -25.70 5.93
N GLN A 224 -26.23 -25.39 4.64
CA GLN A 224 -24.92 -25.35 4.03
C GLN A 224 -24.21 -24.04 4.39
N PRO A 225 -22.93 -24.08 4.86
CA PRO A 225 -22.22 -22.87 5.22
C PRO A 225 -21.85 -22.03 3.99
N LEU A 226 -21.96 -20.70 4.12
CA LEU A 226 -21.50 -19.75 3.11
C LEU A 226 -19.97 -19.78 2.96
N TRP A 227 -19.28 -19.92 4.08
CA TRP A 227 -17.83 -20.01 4.16
C TRP A 227 -17.35 -21.44 3.96
N ASN A 228 -16.52 -21.65 2.94
CA ASN A 228 -15.84 -22.93 2.77
C ASN A 228 -14.64 -23.02 3.72
N HIS A 229 -14.80 -23.79 4.81
CA HIS A 229 -13.78 -23.94 5.85
C HIS A 229 -12.51 -24.67 5.40
N ALA A 230 -12.56 -25.45 4.32
CA ALA A 230 -11.41 -26.19 3.83
C ALA A 230 -10.39 -25.29 3.11
N ASN A 231 -10.88 -24.27 2.41
CA ASN A 231 -10.04 -23.41 1.56
C ASN A 231 -10.10 -21.93 1.95
N ASP A 232 -10.76 -21.58 3.05
CA ASP A 232 -11.01 -20.19 3.49
C ASP A 232 -11.54 -19.29 2.36
N THR A 233 -12.60 -19.76 1.68
CA THR A 233 -13.21 -19.04 0.56
C THR A 233 -14.71 -18.81 0.79
N ILE A 234 -15.21 -17.69 0.25
CA ILE A 234 -16.64 -17.39 0.15
C ILE A 234 -17.00 -17.36 -1.35
N LEU A 235 -17.99 -18.15 -1.76
CA LEU A 235 -18.38 -18.28 -3.17
C LEU A 235 -17.20 -18.57 -4.11
N GLY A 236 -16.23 -19.38 -3.65
CA GLY A 236 -15.03 -19.74 -4.41
C GLY A 236 -13.96 -18.65 -4.53
N LYS A 237 -14.11 -17.53 -3.80
CA LYS A 237 -13.16 -16.43 -3.77
C LYS A 237 -12.44 -16.33 -2.43
N LYS A 238 -11.13 -16.02 -2.48
CA LYS A 238 -10.29 -15.91 -1.27
C LYS A 238 -10.76 -14.79 -0.37
N VAL A 239 -10.63 -15.01 0.94
CA VAL A 239 -10.89 -14.02 1.97
C VAL A 239 -9.57 -13.55 2.55
N TYR A 240 -9.42 -12.23 2.62
CA TYR A 240 -8.29 -11.56 3.27
C TYR A 240 -8.79 -10.82 4.49
N ILE A 241 -8.10 -11.01 5.60
CA ILE A 241 -8.43 -10.36 6.85
C ILE A 241 -7.54 -9.13 7.03
N SER A 242 -8.17 -7.98 7.21
CA SER A 242 -7.49 -6.73 7.58
C SER A 242 -8.17 -6.12 8.79
N GLU A 243 -7.42 -5.94 9.86
CA GLU A 243 -7.94 -5.34 11.10
C GLU A 243 -8.26 -3.85 10.97
N TYR A 244 -7.88 -3.23 9.85
CA TYR A 244 -8.25 -1.84 9.54
C TYR A 244 -9.64 -1.71 8.91
N MET A 245 -10.24 -2.83 8.49
CA MET A 245 -11.65 -2.84 8.07
C MET A 245 -12.55 -2.61 9.29
N PRO A 246 -13.54 -1.71 9.19
CA PRO A 246 -14.41 -1.40 10.31
C PRO A 246 -15.30 -2.60 10.69
N GLY A 247 -15.63 -2.68 11.97
CA GLY A 247 -16.60 -3.67 12.47
C GLY A 247 -18.04 -3.37 12.04
N VAL A 248 -18.95 -4.29 12.36
CA VAL A 248 -20.37 -4.25 11.99
C VAL A 248 -21.11 -3.23 12.87
N LYS A 249 -21.12 -1.96 12.43
CA LYS A 249 -21.85 -0.85 13.08
C LYS A 249 -22.56 -0.02 12.02
N VAL A 250 -23.66 0.61 12.40
CA VAL A 250 -24.43 1.52 11.52
C VAL A 250 -23.51 2.61 10.94
N GLY A 251 -23.59 2.83 9.64
CA GLY A 251 -22.75 3.75 8.88
C GLY A 251 -21.43 3.16 8.39
N ASN A 252 -20.97 2.05 8.96
CA ASN A 252 -19.72 1.40 8.57
C ASN A 252 -19.86 0.57 7.28
N LYS A 253 -18.68 0.28 6.69
CA LYS A 253 -18.55 -0.58 5.50
C LYS A 253 -17.67 -1.79 5.84
N PRO A 254 -18.20 -2.82 6.55
CA PRO A 254 -17.42 -3.92 7.13
C PRO A 254 -16.90 -4.92 6.10
N ILE A 255 -17.46 -4.97 4.90
CA ILE A 255 -17.11 -5.94 3.86
C ILE A 255 -16.83 -5.21 2.55
N ALA A 256 -15.71 -5.55 1.92
CA ALA A 256 -15.38 -5.16 0.56
C ALA A 256 -15.20 -6.43 -0.30
N PHE A 257 -15.68 -6.38 -1.55
CA PHE A 257 -15.47 -7.44 -2.54
C PHE A 257 -15.17 -6.83 -3.90
N GLY A 258 -14.15 -7.33 -4.57
CA GLY A 258 -13.81 -6.90 -5.92
C GLY A 258 -12.36 -7.16 -6.29
N ASP A 259 -11.95 -6.57 -7.40
CA ASP A 259 -10.59 -6.67 -7.92
C ASP A 259 -9.73 -5.51 -7.43
N PHE A 260 -8.89 -5.79 -6.46
CA PHE A 260 -7.98 -4.81 -5.84
C PHE A 260 -6.81 -4.43 -6.74
N SER A 261 -6.58 -5.08 -7.86
CA SER A 261 -5.54 -4.69 -8.82
C SER A 261 -5.80 -3.31 -9.43
N PHE A 262 -7.06 -2.83 -9.39
CA PHE A 262 -7.43 -1.48 -9.78
C PHE A 262 -7.13 -0.41 -8.72
N TYR A 263 -6.75 -0.80 -7.51
CA TYR A 263 -6.16 0.11 -6.54
C TYR A 263 -4.68 0.31 -6.89
N ARG A 264 -4.29 1.54 -7.17
CA ARG A 264 -2.93 1.89 -7.62
C ARG A 264 -2.17 2.57 -6.49
N ILE A 265 -1.02 2.03 -6.15
CA ILE A 265 -0.05 2.62 -5.21
C ILE A 265 1.09 3.17 -6.05
N VAL A 266 1.43 4.45 -5.86
CA VAL A 266 2.52 5.11 -6.58
C VAL A 266 3.54 5.63 -5.58
N GLU A 267 4.72 5.06 -5.62
CA GLU A 267 5.87 5.48 -4.83
C GLU A 267 6.67 6.54 -5.57
N ARG A 268 6.86 7.69 -4.91
CA ARG A 268 7.67 8.80 -5.41
C ARG A 268 9.12 8.70 -4.99
N SER A 269 9.34 8.31 -3.74
CA SER A 269 10.66 7.97 -3.26
C SER A 269 10.55 6.78 -2.34
N GLY A 270 11.49 5.87 -2.47
CA GLY A 270 11.66 4.80 -1.48
C GLY A 270 12.00 5.38 -0.11
N VAL A 271 12.04 4.52 0.89
CA VAL A 271 12.35 4.91 2.27
C VAL A 271 13.71 5.58 2.34
N THR A 272 13.76 6.73 2.98
CA THR A 272 15.00 7.44 3.33
C THR A 272 15.12 7.53 4.85
N ILE A 273 16.35 7.49 5.36
CA ILE A 273 16.61 7.50 6.81
C ILE A 273 17.55 8.67 7.14
N ARG A 274 17.20 9.39 8.20
CA ARG A 274 18.00 10.48 8.76
C ARG A 274 18.20 10.27 10.26
N THR A 275 19.41 10.45 10.74
CA THR A 275 19.74 10.45 12.17
C THR A 275 19.40 11.79 12.81
N LEU A 276 18.86 11.73 14.03
CA LEU A 276 18.48 12.88 14.87
C LEU A 276 19.25 12.79 16.20
N ARG A 277 20.55 13.07 16.19
CA ARG A 277 21.40 12.91 17.38
C ARG A 277 21.17 14.01 18.40
N GLU A 278 21.00 15.25 17.96
CA GLU A 278 20.85 16.41 18.84
C GLU A 278 19.51 16.39 19.59
N ARG A 279 18.45 15.87 18.97
CA ARG A 279 17.09 15.94 19.50
C ARG A 279 16.90 15.14 20.81
N PHE A 280 17.66 14.06 20.99
CA PHE A 280 17.51 13.13 22.10
C PHE A 280 18.78 13.00 22.94
N PHE A 281 19.67 14.00 22.82
CA PHE A 281 20.97 14.01 23.51
C PHE A 281 20.81 13.96 25.04
N GLU A 282 19.82 14.63 25.61
CA GLU A 282 19.59 14.68 27.06
C GLU A 282 19.21 13.31 27.65
N THR A 283 18.69 12.38 26.83
CA THR A 283 18.26 11.05 27.27
C THR A 283 19.22 9.93 26.86
N ASP A 284 20.41 10.29 26.33
CA ASP A 284 21.39 9.33 25.80
C ASP A 284 20.81 8.38 24.74
N GLN A 285 19.99 8.95 23.85
CA GLN A 285 19.31 8.23 22.78
C GLN A 285 19.60 8.85 21.42
N VAL A 286 19.55 8.01 20.37
CA VAL A 286 19.65 8.45 18.98
C VAL A 286 18.32 8.23 18.30
N GLY A 287 17.79 9.29 17.66
CA GLY A 287 16.58 9.22 16.86
C GLY A 287 16.88 8.88 15.41
N TYR A 288 16.01 8.09 14.80
CA TYR A 288 16.03 7.77 13.36
C TYR A 288 14.70 8.18 12.77
N LEU A 289 14.76 9.22 11.92
CA LEU A 289 13.60 9.63 11.11
C LEU A 289 13.65 8.87 9.79
N ALA A 290 12.73 7.95 9.61
CA ALA A 290 12.50 7.29 8.33
C ALA A 290 11.24 7.88 7.67
N PHE A 291 11.27 8.08 6.34
CA PHE A 291 10.11 8.55 5.59
C PHE A 291 10.14 8.09 4.15
N GLU A 292 8.96 8.00 3.56
CA GLU A 292 8.73 7.78 2.14
C GLU A 292 7.66 8.74 1.61
N LEU A 293 7.60 8.88 0.29
CA LEU A 293 6.60 9.68 -0.41
C LEU A 293 5.82 8.77 -1.32
N LEU A 294 4.52 8.67 -1.07
CA LEU A 294 3.62 7.85 -1.87
C LEU A 294 2.22 8.48 -1.99
N ASP A 295 1.46 8.04 -2.97
CA ASP A 295 0.01 8.25 -3.05
C ASP A 295 -0.67 6.97 -3.53
N SER A 296 -1.94 6.84 -3.27
CA SER A 296 -2.72 5.74 -3.79
C SER A 296 -4.17 6.14 -4.06
N LYS A 297 -4.74 5.51 -5.09
CA LYS A 297 -6.12 5.74 -5.51
C LYS A 297 -6.75 4.51 -6.14
N LEU A 298 -8.05 4.37 -5.94
CA LEU A 298 -8.86 3.43 -6.70
C LEU A 298 -9.21 4.07 -8.06
N ILE A 299 -8.67 3.49 -9.14
CA ILE A 299 -8.85 4.03 -10.50
C ILE A 299 -10.26 3.75 -11.04
N ARG A 300 -10.84 2.62 -10.62
CA ARG A 300 -12.19 2.21 -11.01
C ARG A 300 -13.01 1.91 -9.76
N PRO A 301 -13.83 2.87 -9.29
CA PRO A 301 -14.67 2.67 -8.11
C PRO A 301 -15.60 1.45 -8.22
N GLU A 302 -16.05 1.15 -9.44
CA GLU A 302 -16.91 -0.01 -9.72
C GLU A 302 -16.22 -1.37 -9.61
N ALA A 303 -14.87 -1.41 -9.61
CA ALA A 303 -14.11 -2.65 -9.51
C ALA A 303 -14.17 -3.28 -8.11
N ILE A 304 -14.39 -2.45 -7.10
CA ILE A 304 -14.57 -2.88 -5.70
C ILE A 304 -15.93 -2.40 -5.23
N LYS A 305 -16.71 -3.29 -4.63
CA LYS A 305 -18.00 -2.99 -4.03
C LYS A 305 -17.93 -3.21 -2.52
N VAL A 306 -18.60 -2.35 -1.77
CA VAL A 306 -18.68 -2.45 -0.31
C VAL A 306 -20.12 -2.62 0.15
N MET A 307 -20.28 -3.30 1.28
CA MET A 307 -21.55 -3.38 2.01
C MET A 307 -21.58 -2.23 3.01
N GLN A 308 -22.61 -1.40 2.95
CA GLN A 308 -22.83 -0.33 3.93
C GLN A 308 -23.90 -0.74 4.92
N MET A 309 -23.57 -0.62 6.22
CA MET A 309 -24.53 -0.90 7.29
C MET A 309 -25.46 0.28 7.50
N THR A 310 -26.75 0.02 7.62
CA THR A 310 -27.79 0.99 7.96
C THR A 310 -28.50 0.63 9.25
N ALA A 311 -29.34 1.52 9.70
CA ALA A 311 -30.19 1.26 10.88
C ALA A 311 -31.35 0.35 10.55
#